data_b57ea11c3d7174d77721868032a4cf78
#
_entry.id   b57ea11c3d7174d77721868032a4cf78
#
_cell.length_a   1.000
_cell.length_b   1.000
_cell.length_c   1.000
_cell.angle_alpha   90.00
_cell.angle_beta   90.00
_cell.angle_gamma   90.00
#
_symmetry.space_group_name_H-M   'P 1'
#
loop_
_entity.id
_entity.type
_entity.pdbx_description
1 polymer ?
#
loop_
_entity_poly.entity_id
_entity_poly.type
_entity_poly.pdbx_seq_one_letter_code
_entity_poly.pdbx_strand_id
1 'polypeptide(L)'
;MEEKEIYWDIKDLYNYENFYKSGIFECVNFARTYELVKNLSYNTQYLEYLYKTLSKKLHVTIQTETIKTYILTGMSIIESILYYAIKRNNLNKVIEFEEINRFESNIKKVKNSHIKVETVILKKLLIPIEKEMKLSSMLQITESKKLLGNDLDVYIRLNYLRKLRNKIHLHFFVENLDHDFNNFNQSQYDLMRTSLKVVLFSDMFIMPIENRKQIFDFLL
;
A
#
# COMPACT_ATOMS: atom_id res chain seq x y z
N MET A 1 10.50 36.83 -11.42
CA MET A 1 9.83 35.74 -10.64
C MET A 1 10.35 35.88 -9.23
N GLU A 2 9.48 36.18 -8.28
CA GLU A 2 9.86 36.16 -6.87
C GLU A 2 10.26 34.72 -6.51
N GLU A 3 11.47 34.54 -5.96
CA GLU A 3 11.89 33.27 -5.39
C GLU A 3 10.94 32.93 -4.23
N LYS A 4 10.16 31.86 -4.37
CA LYS A 4 9.30 31.38 -3.28
C LYS A 4 10.20 30.83 -2.19
N GLU A 5 10.04 31.31 -0.98
CA GLU A 5 10.74 30.84 0.19
C GLU A 5 10.51 29.34 0.41
N ILE A 6 11.59 28.57 0.58
CA ILE A 6 11.50 27.12 0.83
C ILE A 6 10.96 26.92 2.25
N TYR A 7 9.86 26.18 2.37
CA TYR A 7 9.12 26.02 3.61
C TYR A 7 9.84 25.14 4.67
N TRP A 8 10.71 24.22 4.23
CA TRP A 8 11.57 23.37 5.09
C TRP A 8 12.83 22.99 4.32
N ASP A 9 13.84 22.55 5.06
CA ASP A 9 15.05 21.98 4.47
C ASP A 9 14.72 20.61 3.87
N ILE A 10 14.65 20.56 2.54
CA ILE A 10 14.20 19.39 1.77
C ILE A 10 15.40 18.46 1.57
N LYS A 11 15.27 17.18 1.93
CA LYS A 11 16.26 16.18 1.52
C LYS A 11 16.25 16.03 0.01
N ASP A 12 17.45 15.90 -0.57
CA ASP A 12 17.60 15.68 -2.00
C ASP A 12 16.86 14.38 -2.41
N LEU A 13 16.05 14.48 -3.47
CA LEU A 13 15.32 13.37 -4.06
C LEU A 13 16.24 12.19 -4.40
N TYR A 14 17.49 12.46 -4.77
CA TYR A 14 18.52 11.48 -5.06
C TYR A 14 18.79 10.51 -3.88
N ASN A 15 18.66 10.97 -2.63
CA ASN A 15 18.81 10.10 -1.45
C ASN A 15 17.75 9.00 -1.41
N TYR A 16 16.49 9.35 -1.69
CA TYR A 16 15.39 8.39 -1.76
C TYR A 16 15.53 7.45 -2.96
N GLU A 17 15.93 7.99 -4.13
CA GLU A 17 16.16 7.16 -5.31
C GLU A 17 17.26 6.12 -5.08
N ASN A 18 18.37 6.52 -4.48
CA ASN A 18 19.46 5.58 -4.15
C ASN A 18 19.02 4.53 -3.15
N PHE A 19 18.23 4.92 -2.16
CA PHE A 19 17.65 3.95 -1.23
C PHE A 19 16.79 2.92 -1.97
N TYR A 20 15.82 3.35 -2.78
CA TYR A 20 14.94 2.42 -3.47
C TYR A 20 15.68 1.55 -4.49
N LYS A 21 16.67 2.08 -5.20
CA LYS A 21 17.54 1.30 -6.10
C LYS A 21 18.34 0.22 -5.37
N SER A 22 18.55 0.35 -4.07
CA SER A 22 19.24 -0.70 -3.28
C SER A 22 18.43 -1.99 -3.12
N GLY A 23 17.12 -1.97 -3.37
CA GLY A 23 16.22 -3.12 -3.26
C GLY A 23 15.33 -3.36 -4.46
N ILE A 24 15.19 -2.37 -5.35
CA ILE A 24 14.33 -2.43 -6.53
C ILE A 24 15.18 -2.38 -7.79
N PHE A 25 15.26 -3.49 -8.49
CA PHE A 25 16.02 -3.69 -9.72
C PHE A 25 15.21 -4.51 -10.73
N GLU A 26 15.60 -4.46 -12.00
CA GLU A 26 14.93 -5.21 -13.05
C GLU A 26 14.97 -6.72 -12.79
N CYS A 27 13.83 -7.35 -13.00
CA CYS A 27 13.69 -8.80 -12.93
C CYS A 27 12.72 -9.30 -14.01
N VAL A 28 12.70 -10.60 -14.26
CA VAL A 28 11.92 -11.22 -15.35
C VAL A 28 10.45 -10.76 -15.37
N ASN A 29 9.84 -10.59 -14.20
CA ASN A 29 8.43 -10.21 -14.10
C ASN A 29 8.20 -8.73 -13.84
N PHE A 30 9.24 -7.89 -13.79
CA PHE A 30 9.10 -6.47 -13.54
C PHE A 30 10.21 -5.64 -14.19
N ALA A 31 9.87 -4.95 -15.28
CA ALA A 31 10.80 -4.12 -16.05
C ALA A 31 10.69 -2.61 -15.74
N ARG A 32 9.56 -2.15 -15.14
CA ARG A 32 9.30 -0.71 -14.90
C ARG A 32 9.88 -0.21 -13.57
N THR A 33 11.13 -0.53 -13.30
CA THR A 33 11.79 -0.17 -12.04
C THR A 33 12.10 1.31 -11.95
N TYR A 34 12.43 1.95 -13.06
CA TYR A 34 12.69 3.39 -13.10
C TYR A 34 11.47 4.20 -12.65
N GLU A 35 10.32 3.95 -13.25
CA GLU A 35 9.06 4.64 -12.89
C GLU A 35 8.66 4.36 -11.46
N LEU A 36 8.81 3.12 -11.00
CA LEU A 36 8.50 2.74 -9.63
C LEU A 36 9.39 3.47 -8.63
N VAL A 37 10.71 3.47 -8.85
CA VAL A 37 11.68 4.17 -7.98
C VAL A 37 11.37 5.67 -7.95
N LYS A 38 11.10 6.30 -9.10
CA LYS A 38 10.73 7.72 -9.15
C LYS A 38 9.46 8.01 -8.35
N ASN A 39 8.39 7.24 -8.58
CA ASN A 39 7.12 7.42 -7.88
C ASN A 39 7.26 7.23 -6.37
N LEU A 40 8.00 6.21 -5.93
CA LEU A 40 8.29 5.98 -4.51
C LEU A 40 9.07 7.16 -3.91
N SER A 41 10.07 7.67 -4.61
CA SER A 41 10.90 8.78 -4.14
C SER A 41 10.09 10.08 -3.98
N TYR A 42 9.27 10.44 -4.96
CA TYR A 42 8.38 11.60 -4.87
C TYR A 42 7.38 11.48 -3.71
N ASN A 43 6.74 10.32 -3.56
CA ASN A 43 5.78 10.11 -2.49
C ASN A 43 6.45 10.08 -1.11
N THR A 44 7.69 9.60 -1.01
CA THR A 44 8.45 9.62 0.25
C THR A 44 8.86 11.03 0.64
N GLN A 45 9.31 11.85 -0.32
CA GLN A 45 9.60 13.25 -0.07
C GLN A 45 8.34 14.03 0.36
N TYR A 46 7.19 13.75 -0.26
CA TYR A 46 5.92 14.32 0.15
C TYR A 46 5.50 13.84 1.55
N LEU A 47 5.79 12.59 1.90
CA LEU A 47 5.53 12.05 3.23
C LEU A 47 6.37 12.77 4.30
N GLU A 48 7.63 13.09 4.02
CA GLU A 48 8.47 13.92 4.89
C GLU A 48 7.87 15.32 5.08
N TYR A 49 7.37 15.94 4.00
CA TYR A 49 6.65 17.22 4.09
C TYR A 49 5.44 17.13 5.04
N LEU A 50 4.62 16.12 4.91
CA LEU A 50 3.46 15.92 5.78
C LEU A 50 3.89 15.73 7.25
N TYR A 51 4.97 14.98 7.49
CA TYR A 51 5.56 14.84 8.83
C TYR A 51 5.97 16.20 9.41
N LYS A 52 6.73 17.00 8.64
CA LYS A 52 7.15 18.35 9.05
C LYS A 52 5.96 19.29 9.28
N THR A 53 4.90 19.13 8.51
CA THR A 53 3.64 19.88 8.69
C THR A 53 2.97 19.49 10.00
N LEU A 54 2.85 18.19 10.30
CA LEU A 54 2.25 17.67 11.52
C LEU A 54 3.03 18.01 12.79
N SER A 55 4.32 18.35 12.70
CA SER A 55 5.12 18.82 13.84
C SER A 55 4.78 20.27 14.26
N LYS A 56 3.94 20.96 13.48
CA LYS A 56 3.49 22.33 13.77
C LYS A 56 2.13 22.34 14.46
N LYS A 57 1.81 23.45 15.14
CA LYS A 57 0.47 23.65 15.70
C LYS A 57 -0.52 23.90 14.57
N LEU A 58 -1.39 22.96 14.30
CA LEU A 58 -2.43 23.03 13.27
C LEU A 58 -3.81 23.15 13.90
N HIS A 59 -4.77 23.74 13.16
CA HIS A 59 -6.18 23.59 13.49
C HIS A 59 -6.59 22.11 13.42
N VAL A 60 -7.45 21.66 14.30
CA VAL A 60 -7.81 20.23 14.45
C VAL A 60 -8.25 19.59 13.14
N THR A 61 -9.07 20.28 12.33
CA THR A 61 -9.52 19.78 11.03
C THR A 61 -8.34 19.58 10.07
N ILE A 62 -7.43 20.56 10.00
CA ILE A 62 -6.25 20.48 9.13
C ILE A 62 -5.31 19.36 9.60
N GLN A 63 -5.15 19.20 10.90
CA GLN A 63 -4.36 18.08 11.48
C GLN A 63 -4.94 16.74 11.07
N THR A 64 -6.26 16.54 11.22
CA THR A 64 -6.96 15.31 10.85
C THR A 64 -6.78 14.98 9.37
N GLU A 65 -7.00 15.95 8.47
CA GLU A 65 -6.85 15.75 7.03
C GLU A 65 -5.38 15.53 6.61
N THR A 66 -4.44 16.15 7.31
CA THR A 66 -3.00 15.92 7.08
C THR A 66 -2.62 14.50 7.50
N ILE A 67 -3.10 14.01 8.66
CA ILE A 67 -2.91 12.61 9.10
C ILE A 67 -3.53 11.64 8.10
N LYS A 68 -4.75 11.90 7.64
CA LYS A 68 -5.41 11.09 6.60
C LYS A 68 -4.55 11.00 5.36
N THR A 69 -4.07 12.12 4.85
CA THR A 69 -3.19 12.17 3.67
C THR A 69 -1.88 11.43 3.91
N TYR A 70 -1.29 11.55 5.11
CA TYR A 70 -0.07 10.82 5.50
C TYR A 70 -0.29 9.30 5.42
N ILE A 71 -1.41 8.81 5.98
CA ILE A 71 -1.76 7.38 5.97
C ILE A 71 -1.99 6.89 4.53
N LEU A 72 -2.72 7.65 3.72
CA LEU A 72 -2.99 7.29 2.32
C LEU A 72 -1.70 7.19 1.49
N THR A 73 -0.82 8.19 1.61
CA THR A 73 0.47 8.22 0.92
C THR A 73 1.37 7.09 1.40
N GLY A 74 1.47 6.88 2.71
CA GLY A 74 2.25 5.80 3.30
C GLY A 74 1.77 4.41 2.86
N MET A 75 0.46 4.18 2.84
CA MET A 75 -0.10 2.93 2.34
C MET A 75 0.15 2.72 0.85
N SER A 76 0.16 3.77 0.04
CA SER A 76 0.48 3.69 -1.39
C SER A 76 1.94 3.31 -1.63
N ILE A 77 2.87 3.83 -0.80
CA ILE A 77 4.27 3.42 -0.80
C ILE A 77 4.40 1.93 -0.46
N ILE A 78 3.76 1.49 0.64
CA ILE A 78 3.80 0.09 1.07
C ILE A 78 3.20 -0.83 0.00
N GLU A 79 2.03 -0.50 -0.56
CA GLU A 79 1.38 -1.27 -1.62
C GLU A 79 2.31 -1.48 -2.82
N SER A 80 3.00 -0.42 -3.24
CA SER A 80 3.94 -0.46 -4.37
C SER A 80 5.16 -1.35 -4.07
N ILE A 81 5.68 -1.30 -2.84
CA ILE A 81 6.79 -2.15 -2.40
C ILE A 81 6.36 -3.63 -2.35
N LEU A 82 5.18 -3.91 -1.78
CA LEU A 82 4.64 -5.28 -1.72
C LEU A 82 4.36 -5.84 -3.11
N TYR A 83 3.78 -5.04 -4.00
CA TYR A 83 3.57 -5.42 -5.39
C TYR A 83 4.88 -5.84 -6.07
N TYR A 84 5.92 -5.01 -5.96
CA TYR A 84 7.24 -5.33 -6.48
C TYR A 84 7.82 -6.60 -5.84
N ALA A 85 7.74 -6.76 -4.51
CA ALA A 85 8.24 -7.93 -3.81
C ALA A 85 7.56 -9.23 -4.29
N ILE A 86 6.26 -9.20 -4.52
CA ILE A 86 5.49 -10.33 -5.05
C ILE A 86 5.95 -10.67 -6.48
N LYS A 87 6.12 -9.66 -7.33
CA LYS A 87 6.59 -9.84 -8.71
C LYS A 87 8.01 -10.40 -8.77
N ARG A 88 8.92 -9.85 -7.97
CA ARG A 88 10.30 -10.32 -7.86
C ARG A 88 10.39 -11.79 -7.47
N ASN A 89 9.50 -12.26 -6.61
CA ASN A 89 9.49 -13.64 -6.11
C ASN A 89 8.59 -14.59 -6.94
N ASN A 90 8.09 -14.17 -8.11
CA ASN A 90 7.21 -14.96 -8.99
C ASN A 90 5.92 -15.45 -8.27
N LEU A 91 5.34 -14.63 -7.40
CA LEU A 91 4.16 -14.95 -6.60
C LEU A 91 2.88 -14.31 -7.15
N ASN A 92 2.96 -13.62 -8.28
CA ASN A 92 1.82 -13.02 -8.96
C ASN A 92 0.90 -14.11 -9.52
N LYS A 93 -0.41 -13.87 -9.43
CA LYS A 93 -1.42 -14.78 -9.98
C LYS A 93 -1.62 -14.48 -11.47
N VAL A 94 -1.79 -15.53 -12.25
CA VAL A 94 -2.15 -15.43 -13.66
C VAL A 94 -3.55 -16.00 -13.90
N ILE A 95 -4.23 -15.46 -14.90
CA ILE A 95 -5.50 -15.97 -15.42
C ILE A 95 -5.16 -16.80 -16.65
N GLU A 96 -5.40 -18.10 -16.56
CA GLU A 96 -5.20 -19.03 -17.68
C GLU A 96 -6.46 -19.24 -18.50
N PHE A 97 -7.61 -18.89 -17.93
CA PHE A 97 -8.92 -19.08 -18.53
C PHE A 97 -9.72 -17.78 -18.51
N GLU A 98 -10.37 -17.43 -19.62
CA GLU A 98 -11.35 -16.35 -19.73
C GLU A 98 -12.77 -16.88 -19.67
N GLU A 99 -13.67 -16.15 -19.05
CA GLU A 99 -15.11 -16.46 -19.07
C GLU A 99 -15.67 -16.04 -20.42
N ILE A 100 -16.21 -17.01 -21.19
CA ILE A 100 -16.85 -16.73 -22.49
C ILE A 100 -18.36 -16.69 -22.39
N ASN A 101 -18.94 -17.39 -21.42
CA ASN A 101 -20.37 -17.37 -21.19
C ASN A 101 -20.72 -17.77 -19.75
N ARG A 102 -21.89 -17.31 -19.29
CA ARG A 102 -22.45 -17.63 -17.98
C ARG A 102 -23.96 -17.89 -18.12
N PHE A 103 -24.40 -19.02 -17.61
CA PHE A 103 -25.79 -19.39 -17.54
C PHE A 103 -26.24 -19.41 -16.09
N GLU A 104 -27.38 -18.80 -15.81
CA GLU A 104 -27.96 -18.77 -14.49
C GLU A 104 -29.34 -19.45 -14.51
N SER A 105 -29.62 -20.35 -13.58
CA SER A 105 -30.93 -20.90 -13.39
C SER A 105 -31.83 -19.93 -12.64
N ASN A 106 -33.15 -20.07 -12.82
CA ASN A 106 -34.10 -19.46 -11.90
C ASN A 106 -33.92 -20.01 -10.49
N ILE A 107 -34.27 -19.18 -9.49
CA ILE A 107 -34.23 -19.60 -8.08
C ILE A 107 -35.27 -20.72 -7.88
N LYS A 108 -34.81 -21.88 -7.38
CA LYS A 108 -35.65 -23.02 -7.03
C LYS A 108 -35.64 -23.24 -5.52
N LYS A 109 -36.79 -23.54 -4.94
CA LYS A 109 -36.90 -23.92 -3.52
C LYS A 109 -36.64 -25.42 -3.38
N VAL A 110 -35.60 -25.81 -2.64
CA VAL A 110 -35.26 -27.19 -2.34
C VAL A 110 -35.08 -27.33 -0.84
N LYS A 111 -35.88 -28.17 -0.19
CA LYS A 111 -35.81 -28.43 1.28
C LYS A 111 -35.71 -27.16 2.11
N ASN A 112 -36.64 -26.22 1.97
CA ASN A 112 -36.68 -24.92 2.68
C ASN A 112 -35.56 -23.92 2.37
N SER A 113 -34.66 -24.23 1.42
CA SER A 113 -33.63 -23.28 0.96
C SER A 113 -33.92 -22.82 -0.47
N HIS A 114 -33.61 -21.56 -0.76
CA HIS A 114 -33.66 -21.06 -2.12
C HIS A 114 -32.30 -21.30 -2.78
N ILE A 115 -32.25 -22.03 -3.88
CA ILE A 115 -31.03 -22.44 -4.59
C ILE A 115 -31.06 -21.83 -5.99
N LYS A 116 -29.94 -21.25 -6.39
CA LYS A 116 -29.62 -20.81 -7.74
C LYS A 116 -28.39 -21.57 -8.21
N VAL A 117 -28.41 -22.06 -9.44
CA VAL A 117 -27.26 -22.72 -10.07
C VAL A 117 -26.67 -21.78 -11.11
N GLU A 118 -25.37 -21.58 -11.06
CA GLU A 118 -24.64 -20.85 -12.07
C GLU A 118 -23.65 -21.80 -12.77
N THR A 119 -23.61 -21.77 -14.09
CA THR A 119 -22.64 -22.51 -14.90
C THR A 119 -21.82 -21.51 -15.69
N VAL A 120 -20.51 -21.55 -15.51
CA VAL A 120 -19.56 -20.69 -16.22
C VAL A 120 -18.80 -21.51 -17.24
N ILE A 121 -18.78 -21.07 -18.49
CA ILE A 121 -17.97 -21.66 -19.55
C ILE A 121 -16.67 -20.88 -19.66
N LEU A 122 -15.56 -21.58 -19.48
CA LEU A 122 -14.22 -21.00 -19.51
C LEU A 122 -13.47 -21.49 -20.75
N LYS A 123 -12.80 -20.57 -21.44
CA LYS A 123 -11.89 -20.85 -22.55
C LYS A 123 -10.47 -20.63 -22.12
N LYS A 124 -9.57 -21.56 -22.42
CA LYS A 124 -8.15 -21.42 -22.11
C LYS A 124 -7.53 -20.34 -23.00
N LEU A 125 -6.81 -19.43 -22.37
CA LEU A 125 -6.04 -18.39 -23.05
C LEU A 125 -4.79 -18.99 -23.71
N LEU A 126 -4.43 -18.52 -24.89
CA LEU A 126 -3.17 -18.87 -25.54
C LEU A 126 -1.97 -18.35 -24.75
N ILE A 127 -2.09 -17.15 -24.20
CA ILE A 127 -1.09 -16.53 -23.35
C ILE A 127 -1.80 -16.16 -22.04
N PRO A 128 -1.36 -16.69 -20.88
CA PRO A 128 -1.91 -16.32 -19.60
C PRO A 128 -1.78 -14.82 -19.35
N ILE A 129 -2.82 -14.21 -18.79
CA ILE A 129 -2.85 -12.77 -18.45
C ILE A 129 -2.60 -12.62 -16.96
N GLU A 130 -1.77 -11.64 -16.60
CA GLU A 130 -1.56 -11.35 -15.19
C GLU A 130 -2.84 -10.83 -14.53
N LYS A 131 -3.21 -11.41 -13.40
CA LYS A 131 -4.35 -10.95 -12.61
C LYS A 131 -3.96 -9.75 -11.77
N GLU A 132 -4.71 -8.65 -11.91
CA GLU A 132 -4.59 -7.52 -11.00
C GLU A 132 -4.80 -7.98 -9.54
N MET A 133 -3.89 -7.57 -8.66
CA MET A 133 -3.91 -7.97 -7.26
C MET A 133 -4.45 -6.83 -6.39
N LYS A 134 -5.52 -7.11 -5.65
CA LYS A 134 -5.99 -6.20 -4.59
C LYS A 134 -4.98 -6.19 -3.43
N LEU A 135 -4.84 -5.06 -2.74
CA LEU A 135 -3.95 -4.93 -1.58
C LEU A 135 -4.21 -6.02 -0.51
N SER A 136 -5.47 -6.44 -0.30
CA SER A 136 -5.79 -7.55 0.61
C SER A 136 -5.12 -8.87 0.20
N SER A 137 -5.12 -9.18 -1.09
CA SER A 137 -4.46 -10.39 -1.61
C SER A 137 -2.94 -10.27 -1.54
N MET A 138 -2.39 -9.08 -1.80
CA MET A 138 -0.96 -8.84 -1.63
C MET A 138 -0.50 -9.06 -0.19
N LEU A 139 -1.24 -8.54 0.79
CA LEU A 139 -0.94 -8.75 2.22
C LEU A 139 -0.99 -10.23 2.60
N GLN A 140 -2.00 -10.98 2.13
CA GLN A 140 -2.08 -12.42 2.39
C GLN A 140 -0.88 -13.20 1.82
N ILE A 141 -0.48 -12.88 0.57
CA ILE A 141 0.69 -13.51 -0.05
C ILE A 141 1.95 -13.15 0.73
N THR A 142 2.13 -11.88 1.07
CA THR A 142 3.30 -11.36 1.76
C THR A 142 3.45 -11.99 3.15
N GLU A 143 2.36 -12.13 3.90
CA GLU A 143 2.30 -12.79 5.20
C GLU A 143 2.62 -14.28 5.08
N SER A 144 1.96 -15.00 4.16
CA SER A 144 2.17 -16.44 3.97
C SER A 144 3.59 -16.80 3.55
N LYS A 145 4.26 -15.90 2.85
CA LYS A 145 5.65 -16.05 2.38
C LYS A 145 6.67 -15.30 3.25
N LYS A 146 6.20 -14.61 4.31
CA LYS A 146 7.04 -13.85 5.26
C LYS A 146 7.97 -12.85 4.57
N LEU A 147 7.51 -12.17 3.52
CA LEU A 147 8.35 -11.29 2.70
C LEU A 147 8.84 -10.04 3.46
N LEU A 148 8.19 -9.65 4.56
CA LEU A 148 8.63 -8.58 5.48
C LEU A 148 9.25 -9.12 6.77
N GLY A 149 9.59 -10.41 6.82
CA GLY A 149 10.12 -11.07 8.01
C GLY A 149 9.06 -11.85 8.79
N ASN A 150 9.47 -12.35 9.98
CA ASN A 150 8.66 -13.25 10.80
C ASN A 150 7.77 -12.55 11.83
N ASP A 151 7.85 -11.21 11.94
CA ASP A 151 7.02 -10.44 12.85
C ASP A 151 5.56 -10.40 12.34
N LEU A 152 4.68 -11.14 13.00
CA LEU A 152 3.25 -11.21 12.63
C LEU A 152 2.53 -9.88 12.91
N ASP A 153 2.98 -9.10 13.87
CA ASP A 153 2.34 -7.83 14.23
C ASP A 153 2.37 -6.82 13.07
N VAL A 154 3.39 -6.86 12.22
CA VAL A 154 3.44 -5.98 11.04
C VAL A 154 2.27 -6.26 10.09
N TYR A 155 1.94 -7.51 9.85
CA TYR A 155 0.83 -7.88 8.94
C TYR A 155 -0.53 -7.52 9.52
N ILE A 156 -0.71 -7.66 10.84
CA ILE A 156 -1.93 -7.24 11.55
C ILE A 156 -2.10 -5.71 11.41
N ARG A 157 -1.04 -4.94 11.66
CA ARG A 157 -1.03 -3.47 11.50
C ARG A 157 -1.35 -3.05 10.08
N LEU A 158 -0.72 -3.67 9.08
CA LEU A 158 -0.95 -3.37 7.66
C LEU A 158 -2.38 -3.70 7.22
N ASN A 159 -2.97 -4.79 7.73
CA ASN A 159 -4.38 -5.12 7.46
C ASN A 159 -5.34 -4.09 8.09
N TYR A 160 -5.05 -3.60 9.28
CA TYR A 160 -5.82 -2.51 9.88
C TYR A 160 -5.73 -1.22 9.06
N LEU A 161 -4.50 -0.78 8.71
CA LEU A 161 -4.26 0.41 7.91
C LEU A 161 -4.90 0.32 6.52
N ARG A 162 -4.93 -0.88 5.90
CA ARG A 162 -5.66 -1.12 4.66
C ARG A 162 -7.17 -0.86 4.81
N LYS A 163 -7.77 -1.31 5.91
CA LYS A 163 -9.20 -1.05 6.18
C LYS A 163 -9.43 0.45 6.37
N LEU A 164 -8.54 1.12 7.09
CA LEU A 164 -8.59 2.56 7.31
C LEU A 164 -8.44 3.34 6.00
N ARG A 165 -7.52 2.94 5.10
CA ARG A 165 -7.37 3.52 3.76
C ARG A 165 -8.68 3.46 2.96
N ASN A 166 -9.47 2.40 3.09
CA ASN A 166 -10.73 2.27 2.37
C ASN A 166 -11.82 3.24 2.86
N LYS A 167 -11.66 3.86 4.04
CA LYS A 167 -12.56 4.89 4.59
C LYS A 167 -12.39 6.29 3.93
N ILE A 168 -11.64 6.39 2.83
CA ILE A 168 -11.54 7.63 2.05
C ILE A 168 -12.85 8.04 1.38
N HIS A 169 -13.77 7.09 1.20
CA HIS A 169 -15.07 7.34 0.59
C HIS A 169 -16.02 7.97 1.60
N LEU A 170 -16.29 9.27 1.47
CA LEU A 170 -17.04 10.09 2.44
C LEU A 170 -18.48 9.62 2.71
N HIS A 171 -19.04 8.79 1.84
CA HIS A 171 -20.40 8.26 1.95
C HIS A 171 -20.48 6.82 2.48
N PHE A 172 -19.32 6.22 2.82
CA PHE A 172 -19.25 4.83 3.24
C PHE A 172 -19.07 4.75 4.76
N PHE A 173 -20.17 4.54 5.49
CA PHE A 173 -20.18 4.41 6.94
C PHE A 173 -20.39 2.95 7.33
N VAL A 174 -19.50 2.40 8.16
CA VAL A 174 -19.58 1.01 8.64
C VAL A 174 -20.13 0.97 10.08
N GLU A 175 -19.80 1.98 10.88
CA GLU A 175 -20.12 2.04 12.30
C GLU A 175 -20.71 3.41 12.69
N ASN A 176 -21.34 3.50 13.87
CA ASN A 176 -21.73 4.79 14.41
C ASN A 176 -20.50 5.67 14.68
N LEU A 177 -20.62 6.97 14.38
CA LEU A 177 -19.53 7.95 14.50
C LEU A 177 -18.33 7.66 13.59
N ASP A 178 -18.54 6.95 12.47
CA ASP A 178 -17.54 6.70 11.43
C ASP A 178 -17.30 7.97 10.60
N HIS A 179 -16.46 8.85 11.11
CA HIS A 179 -16.05 10.09 10.46
C HIS A 179 -14.55 10.35 10.64
N ASP A 180 -13.98 11.24 9.83
CA ASP A 180 -12.53 11.44 9.69
C ASP A 180 -11.85 11.76 11.02
N PHE A 181 -12.43 12.59 11.87
CA PHE A 181 -11.85 12.95 13.17
C PHE A 181 -11.61 11.72 14.07
N ASN A 182 -12.52 10.74 14.06
CA ASN A 182 -12.36 9.51 14.83
C ASN A 182 -11.41 8.53 14.17
N ASN A 183 -11.38 8.50 12.83
CA ASN A 183 -10.64 7.53 12.06
C ASN A 183 -9.17 7.91 11.84
N PHE A 184 -8.86 9.22 11.80
CA PHE A 184 -7.54 9.74 11.45
C PHE A 184 -6.98 10.61 12.57
N ASN A 185 -6.58 9.96 13.65
CA ASN A 185 -6.02 10.62 14.83
C ASN A 185 -4.54 10.25 15.05
N GLN A 186 -3.94 10.76 16.11
CA GLN A 186 -2.52 10.57 16.42
C GLN A 186 -2.13 9.07 16.53
N SER A 187 -2.99 8.23 17.08
CA SER A 187 -2.70 6.79 17.24
C SER A 187 -2.54 6.09 15.88
N GLN A 188 -3.40 6.41 14.89
CA GLN A 188 -3.29 5.87 13.54
C GLN A 188 -2.09 6.44 12.77
N TYR A 189 -1.74 7.69 13.03
CA TYR A 189 -0.52 8.29 12.50
C TYR A 189 0.74 7.57 13.00
N ASP A 190 0.84 7.32 14.32
CA ASP A 190 1.97 6.61 14.92
C ASP A 190 2.05 5.15 14.44
N LEU A 191 0.89 4.51 14.25
CA LEU A 191 0.80 3.17 13.67
C LEU A 191 1.34 3.15 12.24
N MET A 192 1.00 4.16 11.42
CA MET A 192 1.50 4.27 10.05
C MET A 192 3.01 4.50 10.02
N ARG A 193 3.54 5.41 10.85
CA ARG A 193 4.98 5.64 10.98
C ARG A 193 5.74 4.35 11.32
N THR A 194 5.27 3.65 12.34
CA THR A 194 5.89 2.38 12.79
C THR A 194 5.85 1.32 11.68
N SER A 195 4.73 1.22 10.95
CA SER A 195 4.58 0.26 9.85
C SER A 195 5.50 0.59 8.67
N LEU A 196 5.59 1.86 8.29
CA LEU A 196 6.54 2.32 7.27
C LEU A 196 7.99 2.02 7.67
N LYS A 197 8.34 2.30 8.93
CA LYS A 197 9.69 1.99 9.44
C LYS A 197 10.01 0.52 9.26
N VAL A 198 9.13 -0.40 9.65
CA VAL A 198 9.36 -1.84 9.49
C VAL A 198 9.58 -2.21 8.02
N VAL A 199 8.74 -1.71 7.11
CA VAL A 199 8.85 -2.03 5.68
C VAL A 199 10.13 -1.47 5.06
N LEU A 200 10.47 -0.20 5.33
CA LEU A 200 11.65 0.46 4.75
C LEU A 200 12.97 0.00 5.39
N PHE A 201 12.91 -0.58 6.59
CA PHE A 201 14.08 -1.15 7.27
C PHE A 201 14.17 -2.69 7.12
N SER A 202 13.28 -3.30 6.33
CA SER A 202 13.32 -4.74 6.04
C SER A 202 14.56 -5.12 5.22
N ASP A 203 14.88 -6.42 5.20
CA ASP A 203 16.01 -6.99 4.46
C ASP A 203 15.83 -6.93 2.93
N MET A 204 14.69 -6.46 2.46
CA MET A 204 14.45 -6.21 1.05
C MET A 204 15.43 -5.17 0.46
N PHE A 205 15.86 -4.21 1.27
CA PHE A 205 16.76 -3.14 0.89
C PHE A 205 18.18 -3.41 1.43
N ILE A 206 19.18 -3.34 0.56
CA ILE A 206 20.58 -3.71 0.91
C ILE A 206 21.33 -2.54 1.55
N MET A 207 20.81 -1.30 1.42
CA MET A 207 21.46 -0.11 1.98
C MET A 207 21.75 -0.29 3.49
N PRO A 208 22.95 0.08 4.00
CA PRO A 208 23.28 0.00 5.42
C PRO A 208 22.28 0.72 6.32
N ILE A 209 22.00 0.14 7.48
CA ILE A 209 20.98 0.65 8.43
C ILE A 209 21.25 2.10 8.84
N GLU A 210 22.50 2.49 9.05
CA GLU A 210 22.85 3.85 9.46
C GLU A 210 22.50 4.87 8.36
N ASN A 211 22.70 4.53 7.09
CA ASN A 211 22.30 5.39 5.97
C ASN A 211 20.76 5.49 5.89
N ARG A 212 20.04 4.38 6.14
CA ARG A 212 18.57 4.40 6.19
C ARG A 212 18.07 5.30 7.32
N LYS A 213 18.71 5.27 8.50
CA LYS A 213 18.35 6.15 9.62
C LYS A 213 18.54 7.63 9.27
N GLN A 214 19.58 7.97 8.51
CA GLN A 214 19.78 9.36 8.05
C GLN A 214 18.73 9.79 7.02
N ILE A 215 18.36 8.91 6.09
CA ILE A 215 17.36 9.19 5.05
C ILE A 215 15.94 9.29 5.67
N PHE A 216 15.62 8.41 6.59
CA PHE A 216 14.28 8.28 7.20
C PHE A 216 14.26 8.70 8.67
N ASP A 217 15.03 9.73 9.07
CA ASP A 217 15.05 10.27 10.43
C ASP A 217 13.66 10.68 10.92
N PHE A 218 12.80 11.12 10.03
CA PHE A 218 11.41 11.47 10.29
C PHE A 218 10.50 10.28 10.68
N LEU A 219 11.00 9.04 10.53
CA LEU A 219 10.32 7.83 11.00
C LEU A 219 10.86 7.33 12.35
N LEU A 220 11.95 7.90 12.85
CA LEU A 220 12.56 7.51 14.12
C LEU A 220 11.91 8.26 15.28
#